data_544a216f70352a1b94965275b7e42856
#
_entry.id   544a216f70352a1b94965275b7e42856
#
_cell.length_a   1.000
_cell.length_b   1.000
_cell.length_c   1.000
_cell.angle_alpha   90.00
_cell.angle_beta   90.00
_cell.angle_gamma   90.00
#
_symmetry.space_group_name_H-M   'P 1'
#
loop_
_entity.id
_entity.type
_entity.pdbx_description
1 polymer ?
#
loop_
_entity_poly.entity_id
_entity_poly.type
_entity_poly.pdbx_seq_one_letter_code
_entity_poly.pdbx_strand_id
1 'polypeptide(L)'
;LTFDLLASLKKCWPTGQQQFCTTHLKLEPQRRWIRENLADVEIIRYSGVRRDESERRKDTPERSWDAYYDCELVCPLVEWTKPQCFEFAKARGERINPLYLMGFGRVGCAPCVNSGKDDIREWAARSPDIIDKVREWERTVGKPFFRKDKKTDPDMWIDEVVEWSRTTRGGKQYALPIVEMEAEAGSCSSKYGLCE
;
A
#
# COMPACT_ATOMS: atom_id res chain seq x y z
N LEU A 1 -15.09 9.72 -9.19
CA LEU A 1 -15.27 8.32 -8.76
C LEU A 1 -14.50 8.10 -7.47
N THR A 2 -15.21 7.70 -6.39
CA THR A 2 -14.60 7.39 -5.10
C THR A 2 -14.32 5.88 -4.99
N PHE A 3 -13.49 5.50 -4.03
CA PHE A 3 -13.11 4.09 -3.85
C PHE A 3 -14.30 3.20 -3.48
N ASP A 4 -15.12 3.65 -2.54
CA ASP A 4 -16.33 2.97 -2.09
C ASP A 4 -17.39 2.83 -3.19
N LEU A 5 -17.61 3.91 -3.97
CA LEU A 5 -18.50 3.86 -5.12
C LEU A 5 -18.02 2.85 -6.17
N LEU A 6 -16.71 2.85 -6.46
CA LEU A 6 -16.14 1.89 -7.39
C LEU A 6 -16.31 0.44 -6.90
N ALA A 7 -16.05 0.20 -5.61
CA ALA A 7 -16.22 -1.12 -5.00
C ALA A 7 -17.70 -1.57 -5.01
N SER A 8 -18.62 -0.66 -4.76
CA SER A 8 -20.07 -0.90 -4.81
C SER A 8 -20.53 -1.27 -6.23
N LEU A 9 -20.07 -0.54 -7.24
CA LEU A 9 -20.36 -0.85 -8.64
C LEU A 9 -19.82 -2.23 -9.06
N LYS A 10 -18.64 -2.59 -8.59
CA LYS A 10 -18.04 -3.91 -8.85
C LYS A 10 -18.54 -5.01 -7.92
N LYS A 11 -19.31 -4.67 -6.88
CA LYS A 11 -19.81 -5.58 -5.83
C LYS A 11 -18.70 -6.42 -5.17
N CYS A 12 -17.50 -5.85 -5.07
CA CYS A 12 -16.35 -6.50 -4.44
C CYS A 12 -15.24 -5.49 -4.10
N TRP A 13 -14.37 -5.87 -3.18
CA TRP A 13 -13.13 -5.14 -2.89
C TRP A 13 -12.02 -5.53 -3.87
N PRO A 14 -11.04 -4.64 -4.11
CA PRO A 14 -9.83 -5.00 -4.85
C PRO A 14 -9.10 -6.17 -4.17
N THR A 15 -8.32 -6.89 -4.96
CA THR A 15 -7.47 -7.98 -4.46
C THR A 15 -6.08 -7.83 -5.04
N GLY A 16 -5.10 -8.57 -4.52
CA GLY A 16 -3.75 -8.58 -5.08
C GLY A 16 -3.67 -8.98 -6.56
N GLN A 17 -4.67 -9.71 -7.06
CA GLN A 17 -4.74 -10.11 -8.46
C GLN A 17 -5.59 -9.16 -9.32
N GLN A 18 -6.55 -8.47 -8.70
CA GLN A 18 -7.48 -7.56 -9.37
C GLN A 18 -7.44 -6.19 -8.69
N GLN A 19 -6.39 -5.45 -8.94
CA GLN A 19 -6.17 -4.12 -8.37
C GLN A 19 -6.90 -3.03 -9.17
N PHE A 20 -8.21 -3.17 -9.35
CA PHE A 20 -9.00 -2.20 -10.10
C PHE A 20 -8.97 -0.79 -9.49
N CYS A 21 -8.68 -0.65 -8.20
CA CYS A 21 -8.48 0.64 -7.57
C CYS A 21 -7.24 1.35 -8.14
N THR A 22 -6.15 0.64 -8.39
CA THR A 22 -4.96 1.19 -9.04
C THR A 22 -5.30 1.66 -10.45
N THR A 23 -5.95 0.83 -11.25
CA THR A 23 -6.30 1.18 -12.63
C THR A 23 -7.22 2.40 -12.68
N HIS A 24 -8.39 2.33 -12.02
CA HIS A 24 -9.43 3.35 -12.20
C HIS A 24 -9.23 4.64 -11.39
N LEU A 25 -8.55 4.58 -10.24
CA LEU A 25 -8.41 5.73 -9.35
C LEU A 25 -7.02 6.39 -9.39
N LYS A 26 -6.03 5.70 -9.98
CA LYS A 26 -4.66 6.22 -10.08
C LYS A 26 -4.20 6.34 -11.55
N LEU A 27 -4.15 5.21 -12.28
CA LEU A 27 -3.53 5.19 -13.61
C LEU A 27 -4.39 5.90 -14.67
N GLU A 28 -5.68 5.60 -14.76
CA GLU A 28 -6.57 6.23 -15.74
C GLU A 28 -6.69 7.74 -15.57
N PRO A 29 -6.89 8.30 -14.36
CA PRO A 29 -6.89 9.75 -14.16
C PRO A 29 -5.57 10.41 -14.56
N GLN A 30 -4.43 9.81 -14.19
CA GLN A 30 -3.12 10.32 -14.56
C GLN A 30 -2.91 10.29 -16.09
N ARG A 31 -3.25 9.18 -16.74
CA ARG A 31 -3.15 9.06 -18.21
C ARG A 31 -4.02 10.07 -18.92
N ARG A 32 -5.25 10.29 -18.43
CA ARG A 32 -6.16 11.30 -18.99
C ARG A 32 -5.56 12.67 -18.87
N TRP A 33 -5.08 13.05 -17.70
CA TRP A 33 -4.45 14.35 -17.48
C TRP A 33 -3.23 14.57 -18.40
N ILE A 34 -2.37 13.56 -18.55
CA ILE A 34 -1.23 13.60 -19.46
C ILE A 34 -1.68 13.88 -20.90
N ARG A 35 -2.68 13.15 -21.38
CA ARG A 35 -3.18 13.33 -22.74
C ARG A 35 -3.83 14.70 -22.99
N GLU A 36 -4.51 15.22 -21.99
CA GLU A 36 -5.18 16.52 -22.10
C GLU A 36 -4.21 17.70 -22.00
N ASN A 37 -3.09 17.55 -21.29
CA ASN A 37 -2.19 18.68 -20.97
C ASN A 37 -0.79 18.58 -21.60
N LEU A 38 -0.36 17.38 -22.01
CA LEU A 38 1.01 17.13 -22.48
C LEU A 38 1.03 16.33 -23.79
N ALA A 39 0.02 16.49 -24.66
CA ALA A 39 -0.13 15.69 -25.88
C ALA A 39 1.07 15.83 -26.85
N ASP A 40 1.67 17.01 -26.93
CA ASP A 40 2.77 17.34 -27.85
C ASP A 40 4.13 17.41 -27.16
N VAL A 41 4.25 16.84 -25.95
CA VAL A 41 5.48 16.89 -25.15
C VAL A 41 6.04 15.48 -24.99
N GLU A 42 7.34 15.32 -25.24
CA GLU A 42 8.05 14.10 -24.89
C GLU A 42 8.10 13.94 -23.37
N ILE A 43 7.64 12.80 -22.87
CA ILE A 43 7.49 12.53 -21.44
C ILE A 43 8.44 11.42 -21.02
N ILE A 44 9.14 11.65 -19.91
CA ILE A 44 9.87 10.61 -19.16
C ILE A 44 9.22 10.47 -17.80
N ARG A 45 8.75 9.27 -17.47
CA ARG A 45 8.18 8.96 -16.16
C ARG A 45 9.25 8.42 -15.24
N TYR A 46 9.28 8.94 -14.03
CA TYR A 46 10.12 8.42 -12.95
C TYR A 46 9.26 7.65 -11.95
N SER A 47 9.74 6.48 -11.53
CA SER A 47 9.09 5.64 -10.53
C SER A 47 10.07 5.26 -9.42
N GLY A 48 9.61 5.32 -8.17
CA GLY A 48 10.37 4.90 -7.00
C GLY A 48 10.35 3.39 -6.74
N VAL A 49 10.06 2.58 -7.74
CA VAL A 49 10.06 1.12 -7.61
C VAL A 49 11.45 0.61 -7.25
N ARG A 50 11.51 -0.34 -6.32
CA ARG A 50 12.72 -1.05 -5.92
C ARG A 50 12.53 -2.57 -6.04
N ARG A 51 13.59 -3.30 -6.37
CA ARG A 51 13.55 -4.76 -6.48
C ARG A 51 13.34 -5.45 -5.13
N ASP A 52 13.82 -4.84 -4.04
CA ASP A 52 13.68 -5.38 -2.67
C ASP A 52 12.24 -5.35 -2.13
N GLU A 53 11.32 -4.67 -2.80
CA GLU A 53 9.94 -4.50 -2.30
C GLU A 53 9.11 -5.78 -2.40
N SER A 54 9.33 -6.59 -3.42
CA SER A 54 8.58 -7.83 -3.61
C SER A 54 9.18 -8.72 -4.70
N GLU A 55 8.89 -10.01 -4.63
CA GLU A 55 9.28 -10.99 -5.66
C GLU A 55 8.81 -10.61 -7.07
N ARG A 56 7.67 -9.93 -7.19
CA ARG A 56 7.15 -9.45 -8.49
C ARG A 56 8.00 -8.33 -9.11
N ARG A 57 8.81 -7.64 -8.29
CA ARG A 57 9.62 -6.51 -8.73
C ARG A 57 11.10 -6.82 -8.87
N LYS A 58 11.53 -8.04 -8.51
CA LYS A 58 12.94 -8.44 -8.51
C LYS A 58 13.66 -8.24 -9.86
N ASP A 59 12.92 -8.39 -10.95
CA ASP A 59 13.45 -8.28 -12.31
C ASP A 59 13.07 -6.95 -12.99
N THR A 60 12.60 -5.95 -12.22
CA THR A 60 12.25 -4.64 -12.78
C THR A 60 13.49 -3.99 -13.40
N PRO A 61 13.47 -3.61 -14.68
CA PRO A 61 14.59 -2.90 -15.30
C PRO A 61 14.67 -1.45 -14.81
N GLU A 62 15.87 -0.88 -14.82
CA GLU A 62 16.07 0.53 -14.49
C GLU A 62 15.38 1.44 -15.51
N ARG A 63 15.42 1.05 -16.79
CA ARG A 63 14.76 1.77 -17.89
C ARG A 63 13.93 0.82 -18.73
N SER A 64 12.75 1.26 -19.12
CA SER A 64 11.84 0.48 -19.98
C SER A 64 10.85 1.40 -20.70
N TRP A 65 10.16 0.86 -21.69
CA TRP A 65 9.05 1.55 -22.33
C TRP A 65 7.74 1.22 -21.60
N ASP A 66 7.02 2.23 -21.18
CA ASP A 66 5.70 2.07 -20.58
C ASP A 66 4.62 2.22 -21.67
N ALA A 67 4.17 1.10 -22.19
CA ALA A 67 3.16 1.06 -23.26
C ALA A 67 1.79 1.63 -22.83
N TYR A 68 1.50 1.67 -21.53
CA TYR A 68 0.24 2.24 -21.05
C TYR A 68 0.22 3.76 -21.15
N TYR A 69 1.34 4.40 -20.88
CA TYR A 69 1.49 5.85 -20.95
C TYR A 69 2.15 6.33 -22.25
N ASP A 70 2.67 5.39 -23.04
CA ASP A 70 3.39 5.66 -24.29
C ASP A 70 4.60 6.56 -24.07
N CYS A 71 5.45 6.20 -23.12
CA CYS A 71 6.62 6.99 -22.74
C CYS A 71 7.72 6.13 -22.11
N GLU A 72 8.92 6.70 -21.97
CA GLU A 72 10.00 6.06 -21.22
C GLU A 72 9.69 6.05 -19.72
N LEU A 73 9.93 4.91 -19.07
CA LEU A 73 9.88 4.73 -17.62
C LEU A 73 11.29 4.54 -17.10
N VAL A 74 11.67 5.34 -16.10
CA VAL A 74 12.95 5.28 -15.40
C VAL A 74 12.71 4.99 -13.92
N CYS A 75 13.37 3.95 -13.40
CA CYS A 75 13.32 3.52 -11.99
C CYS A 75 14.69 3.74 -11.33
N PRO A 76 15.05 4.97 -10.95
CA PRO A 76 16.41 5.28 -10.48
C PRO A 76 16.77 4.63 -9.14
N LEU A 77 15.78 4.17 -8.39
CA LEU A 77 15.96 3.53 -7.09
C LEU A 77 15.89 2.00 -7.17
N VAL A 78 15.87 1.42 -8.37
CA VAL A 78 15.57 0.00 -8.57
C VAL A 78 16.50 -0.94 -7.81
N GLU A 79 17.79 -0.57 -7.66
CA GLU A 79 18.81 -1.33 -6.92
C GLU A 79 18.89 -0.95 -5.43
N TRP A 80 18.12 0.03 -4.99
CA TRP A 80 18.19 0.53 -3.63
C TRP A 80 17.36 -0.31 -2.68
N THR A 81 17.86 -0.44 -1.46
CA THR A 81 17.08 -0.98 -0.34
C THR A 81 16.30 0.12 0.38
N LYS A 82 15.26 -0.26 1.12
CA LYS A 82 14.48 0.70 1.92
C LYS A 82 15.35 1.50 2.91
N PRO A 83 16.29 0.89 3.67
CA PRO A 83 17.22 1.64 4.52
C PRO A 83 18.06 2.66 3.75
N GLN A 84 18.63 2.29 2.61
CA GLN A 84 19.42 3.23 1.80
C GLN A 84 18.61 4.45 1.35
N CYS A 85 17.33 4.27 1.00
CA CYS A 85 16.45 5.39 0.67
C CYS A 85 16.26 6.33 1.87
N PHE A 86 16.09 5.79 3.08
CA PHE A 86 15.93 6.58 4.30
C PHE A 86 17.22 7.30 4.70
N GLU A 87 18.35 6.64 4.61
CA GLU A 87 19.66 7.24 4.88
C GLU A 87 19.95 8.39 3.91
N PHE A 88 19.68 8.18 2.62
CA PHE A 88 19.85 9.21 1.62
C PHE A 88 18.94 10.42 1.87
N ALA A 89 17.67 10.20 2.17
CA ALA A 89 16.73 11.27 2.49
C ALA A 89 17.20 12.05 3.74
N LYS A 90 17.60 11.34 4.79
CA LYS A 90 18.12 11.94 6.03
C LYS A 90 19.39 12.75 5.77
N ALA A 91 20.33 12.24 4.97
CA ALA A 91 21.56 12.94 4.61
C ALA A 91 21.32 14.25 3.82
N ARG A 92 20.16 14.33 3.15
CA ARG A 92 19.71 15.53 2.40
C ARG A 92 18.84 16.47 3.24
N GLY A 93 18.60 16.17 4.51
CA GLY A 93 17.71 16.93 5.38
C GLY A 93 16.23 16.77 5.06
N GLU A 94 15.86 15.76 4.23
CA GLU A 94 14.48 15.48 3.88
C GLU A 94 13.74 14.79 5.03
N ARG A 95 12.47 15.12 5.17
CA ARG A 95 11.62 14.53 6.21
C ARG A 95 11.10 13.17 5.75
N ILE A 96 11.39 12.14 6.52
CA ILE A 96 10.75 10.83 6.36
C ILE A 96 9.28 10.96 6.76
N ASN A 97 8.39 10.28 6.03
CA ASN A 97 6.97 10.28 6.39
C ASN A 97 6.78 9.80 7.84
N PRO A 98 6.14 10.61 8.71
CA PRO A 98 6.03 10.31 10.13
C PRO A 98 5.31 9.01 10.45
N LEU A 99 4.49 8.47 9.56
CA LEU A 99 3.84 7.17 9.75
C LEU A 99 4.86 6.03 9.91
N TYR A 100 6.00 6.09 9.23
CA TYR A 100 7.07 5.11 9.45
C TYR A 100 7.62 5.18 10.88
N LEU A 101 7.74 6.39 11.46
CA LEU A 101 8.17 6.59 12.85
C LEU A 101 7.10 6.14 13.85
N MET A 102 5.85 6.02 13.42
CA MET A 102 4.73 5.55 14.23
C MET A 102 4.53 4.03 14.16
N GLY A 103 5.42 3.28 13.50
CA GLY A 103 5.37 1.84 13.45
C GLY A 103 4.64 1.23 12.24
N PHE A 104 4.25 2.06 11.26
CA PHE A 104 3.68 1.53 10.02
C PHE A 104 4.77 0.89 9.16
N GLY A 105 4.56 -0.35 8.79
CA GLY A 105 5.48 -1.06 7.88
C GLY A 105 5.40 -0.54 6.46
N ARG A 106 4.23 -0.05 6.08
CA ARG A 106 3.92 0.49 4.76
C ARG A 106 3.11 1.77 4.86
N VAL A 107 3.49 2.77 4.08
CA VAL A 107 2.75 4.03 3.95
C VAL A 107 2.15 4.13 2.56
N GLY A 108 0.82 4.12 2.50
CA GLY A 108 0.05 4.14 1.26
C GLY A 108 -1.39 4.55 1.52
N CYS A 109 -2.36 3.86 0.92
CA CYS A 109 -3.78 4.08 1.18
C CYS A 109 -4.14 3.80 2.65
N ALA A 110 -5.03 4.59 3.22
CA ALA A 110 -5.44 4.50 4.62
C ALA A 110 -6.93 4.15 4.77
N PRO A 111 -7.29 2.89 5.03
CA PRO A 111 -6.45 1.71 4.93
C PRO A 111 -6.37 1.16 3.49
N CYS A 112 -5.41 0.28 3.25
CA CYS A 112 -5.35 -0.51 2.01
C CYS A 112 -5.92 -1.91 2.27
N VAL A 113 -6.56 -2.53 1.28
CA VAL A 113 -7.02 -3.94 1.35
C VAL A 113 -5.85 -4.92 1.57
N ASN A 114 -4.64 -4.47 1.31
CA ASN A 114 -3.41 -5.23 1.52
C ASN A 114 -2.66 -4.82 2.80
N SER A 115 -3.25 -4.02 3.69
CA SER A 115 -2.62 -3.64 4.96
C SER A 115 -2.31 -4.88 5.79
N GLY A 116 -1.13 -4.88 6.39
CA GLY A 116 -0.71 -5.92 7.32
C GLY A 116 -1.35 -5.76 8.70
N LYS A 117 -1.14 -6.77 9.54
CA LYS A 117 -1.66 -6.83 10.90
C LYS A 117 -1.25 -5.61 11.74
N ASP A 118 0.02 -5.21 11.63
CA ASP A 118 0.56 -4.10 12.39
C ASP A 118 -0.02 -2.77 11.94
N ASP A 119 -0.17 -2.57 10.62
CA ASP A 119 -0.78 -1.35 10.08
C ASP A 119 -2.24 -1.19 10.55
N ILE A 120 -3.00 -2.29 10.58
CA ILE A 120 -4.40 -2.27 11.07
C ILE A 120 -4.45 -1.90 12.55
N ARG A 121 -3.55 -2.46 13.37
CA ARG A 121 -3.45 -2.12 14.78
C ARG A 121 -3.14 -0.64 14.98
N GLU A 122 -2.18 -0.09 14.24
CA GLU A 122 -1.81 1.31 14.34
C GLU A 122 -2.94 2.24 13.88
N TRP A 123 -3.66 1.90 12.79
CA TRP A 123 -4.86 2.63 12.37
C TRP A 123 -5.94 2.61 13.45
N ALA A 124 -6.25 1.46 14.03
CA ALA A 124 -7.26 1.33 15.06
C ALA A 124 -6.90 2.12 16.35
N ALA A 125 -5.61 2.21 16.66
CA ALA A 125 -5.15 2.93 17.85
C ALA A 125 -5.09 4.45 17.67
N ARG A 126 -4.74 4.93 16.46
CA ARG A 126 -4.42 6.35 16.22
C ARG A 126 -5.46 7.10 15.43
N SER A 127 -6.23 6.40 14.61
CA SER A 127 -7.22 6.98 13.69
C SER A 127 -8.47 6.11 13.62
N PRO A 128 -9.23 6.03 14.73
CA PRO A 128 -10.43 5.19 14.80
C PRO A 128 -11.48 5.57 13.76
N ASP A 129 -11.50 6.81 13.30
CA ASP A 129 -12.33 7.30 12.21
C ASP A 129 -12.11 6.54 10.89
N ILE A 130 -10.89 6.07 10.64
CA ILE A 130 -10.57 5.21 9.49
C ILE A 130 -11.26 3.85 9.63
N ILE A 131 -11.30 3.30 10.83
CA ILE A 131 -12.00 2.04 11.10
C ILE A 131 -13.52 2.21 10.94
N ASP A 132 -14.07 3.31 11.44
CA ASP A 132 -15.48 3.66 11.26
C ASP A 132 -15.85 3.76 9.77
N LYS A 133 -15.00 4.40 8.99
CA LYS A 133 -15.16 4.51 7.54
C LYS A 133 -15.15 3.15 6.83
N VAL A 134 -14.26 2.25 7.23
CA VAL A 134 -14.25 0.88 6.68
C VAL A 134 -15.53 0.14 7.04
N ARG A 135 -16.02 0.28 8.26
CA ARG A 135 -17.27 -0.32 8.71
C ARG A 135 -18.47 0.14 7.87
N GLU A 136 -18.50 1.43 7.53
CA GLU A 136 -19.52 2.00 6.63
C GLU A 136 -19.38 1.41 5.21
N TRP A 137 -18.17 1.34 4.70
CA TRP A 137 -17.89 0.73 3.39
C TRP A 137 -18.30 -0.73 3.31
N GLU A 138 -18.00 -1.52 4.35
CA GLU A 138 -18.41 -2.92 4.43
C GLU A 138 -19.95 -3.07 4.39
N ARG A 139 -20.68 -2.20 5.09
CA ARG A 139 -22.16 -2.16 5.04
C ARG A 139 -22.67 -1.84 3.64
N THR A 140 -22.03 -0.88 2.97
CA THR A 140 -22.44 -0.43 1.62
C THR A 140 -22.18 -1.50 0.57
N VAL A 141 -21.04 -2.17 0.62
CA VAL A 141 -20.66 -3.20 -0.36
C VAL A 141 -21.23 -4.57 -0.02
N GLY A 142 -21.57 -4.79 1.27
CA GLY A 142 -22.11 -6.05 1.77
C GLY A 142 -21.06 -7.17 1.85
N LYS A 143 -19.76 -6.80 1.95
CA LYS A 143 -18.65 -7.75 2.01
C LYS A 143 -17.54 -7.27 2.92
N PRO A 144 -16.85 -8.16 3.66
CA PRO A 144 -15.71 -7.80 4.48
C PRO A 144 -14.60 -7.20 3.65
N PHE A 145 -14.00 -6.13 4.17
CA PHE A 145 -12.96 -5.34 3.47
C PHE A 145 -11.67 -6.13 3.29
N PHE A 146 -11.26 -6.86 4.31
CA PHE A 146 -10.07 -7.69 4.27
C PHE A 146 -10.39 -9.10 3.81
N ARG A 147 -9.59 -9.60 2.89
CA ARG A 147 -9.77 -10.95 2.37
C ARG A 147 -9.27 -11.98 3.38
N LYS A 148 -9.98 -13.09 3.52
CA LYS A 148 -9.53 -14.27 4.26
C LYS A 148 -8.32 -14.93 3.59
N ASP A 149 -7.46 -15.58 4.39
CA ASP A 149 -6.25 -16.22 3.89
C ASP A 149 -6.57 -17.49 3.10
N LYS A 150 -7.48 -18.29 3.60
CA LYS A 150 -7.93 -19.54 2.98
C LYS A 150 -9.43 -19.49 2.72
N LYS A 151 -9.90 -20.21 1.72
CA LYS A 151 -11.34 -20.31 1.44
C LYS A 151 -12.14 -20.89 2.60
N THR A 152 -11.48 -21.70 3.43
CA THR A 152 -12.07 -22.35 4.62
C THR A 152 -12.14 -21.44 5.84
N ASP A 153 -11.40 -20.32 5.85
CA ASP A 153 -11.43 -19.41 6.97
C ASP A 153 -12.75 -18.63 7.00
N PRO A 154 -13.27 -18.25 8.17
CA PRO A 154 -14.46 -17.41 8.25
C PRO A 154 -14.19 -16.04 7.64
N ASP A 155 -15.23 -15.41 7.15
CA ASP A 155 -15.17 -14.00 6.79
C ASP A 155 -15.01 -13.18 8.07
N MET A 156 -14.08 -12.21 8.07
CA MET A 156 -13.84 -11.34 9.21
C MET A 156 -14.15 -9.90 8.81
N TRP A 157 -15.12 -9.32 9.49
CA TRP A 157 -15.45 -7.90 9.33
C TRP A 157 -14.44 -7.04 10.06
N ILE A 158 -14.43 -5.75 9.78
CA ILE A 158 -13.36 -4.85 10.26
C ILE A 158 -13.18 -4.91 11.79
N ASP A 159 -14.22 -5.03 12.56
CA ASP A 159 -14.14 -5.10 14.02
C ASP A 159 -13.41 -6.36 14.49
N GLU A 160 -13.68 -7.49 13.86
CA GLU A 160 -13.00 -8.76 14.14
C GLU A 160 -11.53 -8.71 13.68
N VAL A 161 -11.26 -8.03 12.57
CA VAL A 161 -9.90 -7.81 12.07
C VAL A 161 -9.11 -6.91 13.01
N VAL A 162 -9.73 -5.89 13.59
CA VAL A 162 -9.11 -5.05 14.62
C VAL A 162 -8.77 -5.87 15.87
N GLU A 163 -9.69 -6.69 16.36
CA GLU A 163 -9.41 -7.57 17.50
C GLU A 163 -8.28 -8.58 17.17
N TRP A 164 -8.33 -9.19 15.99
CA TRP A 164 -7.24 -10.06 15.54
C TRP A 164 -5.90 -9.33 15.46
N SER A 165 -5.89 -8.05 15.06
CA SER A 165 -4.67 -7.27 14.95
C SER A 165 -3.96 -7.06 16.29
N ARG A 166 -4.70 -7.07 17.39
CA ARG A 166 -4.19 -6.92 18.76
C ARG A 166 -3.59 -8.21 19.35
N THR A 167 -3.85 -9.35 18.71
CA THR A 167 -3.31 -10.63 19.19
C THR A 167 -1.84 -10.80 18.87
N THR A 168 -1.12 -11.60 19.64
CA THR A 168 0.26 -11.97 19.34
C THR A 168 0.32 -12.94 18.17
N ARG A 169 1.30 -12.80 17.28
CA ARG A 169 1.53 -13.73 16.18
C ARG A 169 2.68 -14.65 16.55
N GLY A 170 2.42 -15.95 16.63
CA GLY A 170 3.45 -16.95 16.93
C GLY A 170 4.12 -16.78 18.30
N GLY A 171 3.40 -16.28 19.32
CA GLY A 171 3.91 -16.08 20.67
C GLY A 171 4.83 -14.86 20.85
N LYS A 172 5.05 -14.05 19.84
CA LYS A 172 5.80 -12.81 19.98
C LYS A 172 4.90 -11.70 20.50
N GLN A 173 5.23 -11.17 21.68
CA GLN A 173 4.65 -9.93 22.16
C GLN A 173 5.21 -8.77 21.35
N TYR A 174 4.34 -8.01 20.71
CA TYR A 174 4.76 -6.75 20.09
C TYR A 174 4.88 -5.72 21.20
N ALA A 175 6.11 -5.34 21.55
CA ALA A 175 6.34 -4.14 22.34
C ALA A 175 5.82 -2.93 21.55
N LEU A 176 5.14 -2.02 22.23
CA LEU A 176 4.89 -0.69 21.68
C LEU A 176 6.27 -0.09 21.33
N PRO A 177 6.50 0.40 20.12
CA PRO A 177 7.77 1.01 19.79
C PRO A 177 7.92 2.27 20.61
N ILE A 178 8.70 2.17 21.68
CA ILE A 178 9.30 3.33 22.31
C ILE A 178 10.35 3.82 21.33
N VAL A 179 10.26 5.08 21.00
CA VAL A 179 11.01 5.81 20.01
C VAL A 179 12.53 5.69 20.25
N GLU A 180 13.12 4.67 19.70
CA GLU A 180 14.52 4.60 19.28
C GLU A 180 14.60 3.49 18.23
N MET A 181 14.05 3.77 17.07
CA MET A 181 14.14 2.83 15.96
C MET A 181 15.41 3.10 15.15
N GLU A 182 16.42 2.32 15.40
CA GLU A 182 17.18 1.80 14.30
C GLU A 182 16.19 1.06 13.41
N ALA A 183 16.00 1.57 12.18
CA ALA A 183 15.07 1.01 11.23
C ALA A 183 15.59 -0.36 10.77
N GLU A 184 15.29 -1.39 11.55
CA GLU A 184 15.42 -2.75 11.03
C GLU A 184 14.52 -2.87 9.81
N ALA A 185 15.14 -3.26 8.71
CA ALA A 185 14.51 -3.46 7.42
C ALA A 185 13.36 -4.46 7.54
N GLY A 186 12.18 -3.93 7.89
CA GLY A 186 10.95 -4.70 7.79
C GLY A 186 10.69 -5.01 6.34
N SER A 187 10.82 -6.28 5.96
CA SER A 187 10.27 -6.79 4.71
C SER A 187 8.81 -6.35 4.60
N CYS A 188 8.36 -6.05 3.40
CA CYS A 188 6.95 -5.71 3.15
C CYS A 188 6.03 -6.73 3.84
N SER A 189 5.32 -6.29 4.87
CA SER A 189 4.47 -7.13 5.70
C SER A 189 3.04 -7.23 5.17
N SER A 190 2.83 -6.99 3.88
CA SER A 190 1.50 -7.18 3.30
C SER A 190 1.13 -8.66 3.34
N LYS A 191 -0.10 -8.96 3.67
CA LYS A 191 -0.66 -10.30 3.78
C LYS A 191 -0.45 -11.17 2.51
N TYR A 192 -0.17 -10.53 1.38
CA TYR A 192 -0.02 -11.15 0.05
C TYR A 192 1.35 -10.91 -0.59
N GLY A 193 2.34 -10.37 0.15
CA GLY A 193 3.65 -10.04 -0.42
C GLY A 193 3.61 -8.98 -1.53
N LEU A 194 2.50 -8.26 -1.64
CA LEU A 194 2.28 -7.26 -2.66
C LEU A 194 2.47 -5.88 -2.05
N CYS A 195 3.68 -5.38 -2.12
CA CYS A 195 3.95 -3.97 -1.97
C CYS A 195 3.78 -3.30 -3.34
N GLU A 196 2.94 -2.30 -3.44
CA GLU A 196 2.90 -1.39 -4.60
C GLU A 196 4.06 -0.41 -4.57
#